data_469ce2d8b52bf8df76a9ce2cf0bda3d7
#
_entry.id   469ce2d8b52bf8df76a9ce2cf0bda3d7
#
_cell.length_a   1.000
_cell.length_b   1.000
_cell.length_c   1.000
_cell.angle_alpha   90.00
_cell.angle_beta   90.00
_cell.angle_gamma   90.00
#
_symmetry.space_group_name_H-M   'P 1'
#
loop_
_entity.id
_entity.type
_entity.pdbx_description
1 polymer ?
#
loop_
_entity_poly.entity_id
_entity_poly.type
_entity_poly.pdbx_seq_one_letter_code
_entity_poly.pdbx_strand_id
1 'polypeptide(L)'
;MRYQDYPKRYLHIVGAFAAGGVVTNLHPDTDINVPVSAVAPVHLPMAGGTSEAKASKVLLHGKKVKYGKTDRKLVAQLKKKKLMSIGAGYSLAQTKPNIEGPPYKSKTVSEVKAVRDGDYVTMKYGLLNLESEHDPDKHEQPKITFGKTEMLGLKLGKYELKLTLDLTPFNTYPTFKEFDDAFRNDPAFRAAMSQRFVTDANGDLYRNASGYAIGSIVKSVTGLPPDATLDGFIIDWPKVGKIVLGEILMGPFVRRVTLLRLRRHCTEYGSGCSGGSTYP
;
A
#
# COMPACT_ATOMS: atom_id res chain seq x y z
N MET A 1 28.52 30.47 -17.58
CA MET A 1 27.21 29.76 -17.57
C MET A 1 26.68 29.81 -16.15
N ARG A 2 25.59 30.53 -15.91
CA ARG A 2 24.96 30.57 -14.60
C ARG A 2 24.07 29.29 -14.46
N TYR A 3 24.04 28.68 -13.31
CA TYR A 3 23.19 27.49 -13.00
C TYR A 3 21.69 27.71 -13.28
N GLN A 4 21.27 28.95 -13.60
CA GLN A 4 19.90 29.31 -13.90
C GLN A 4 19.44 29.01 -15.34
N ASP A 5 20.34 28.60 -16.23
CA ASP A 5 20.05 28.38 -17.67
C ASP A 5 19.73 26.91 -18.01
N TYR A 6 19.69 26.01 -17.02
CA TYR A 6 19.24 24.64 -17.26
C TYR A 6 17.71 24.61 -17.13
N PRO A 7 16.99 24.10 -18.14
CA PRO A 7 15.55 23.92 -18.02
C PRO A 7 15.26 23.07 -16.78
N LYS A 8 14.40 23.56 -15.89
CA LYS A 8 13.94 22.82 -14.71
C LYS A 8 13.41 21.47 -15.19
N ARG A 9 14.13 20.40 -14.90
CA ARG A 9 13.73 19.05 -15.28
C ARG A 9 12.77 18.51 -14.24
N TYR A 10 11.57 18.19 -14.65
CA TYR A 10 10.64 17.44 -13.81
C TYR A 10 11.11 16.00 -13.71
N LEU A 11 11.27 15.50 -12.47
CA LEU A 11 11.67 14.12 -12.23
C LEU A 11 10.46 13.31 -11.75
N HIS A 12 10.14 12.26 -12.48
CA HIS A 12 9.09 11.33 -12.06
C HIS A 12 9.68 10.29 -11.09
N ILE A 13 9.08 10.18 -9.90
CA ILE A 13 9.33 9.05 -8.99
C ILE A 13 8.02 8.26 -8.90
N VAL A 14 7.89 7.27 -9.75
CA VAL A 14 6.66 6.50 -9.91
C VAL A 14 7.01 5.01 -9.91
N GLY A 15 6.32 4.26 -9.07
CA GLY A 15 6.52 2.82 -8.98
C GLY A 15 5.30 2.09 -8.46
N ALA A 16 5.18 0.84 -8.81
CA ALA A 16 4.14 -0.06 -8.33
C ALA A 16 4.67 -1.49 -8.20
N PHE A 17 4.06 -2.28 -7.33
CA PHE A 17 4.28 -3.72 -7.26
C PHE A 17 3.00 -4.40 -6.77
N ALA A 18 2.74 -5.60 -7.23
CA ALA A 18 1.54 -6.34 -6.88
C ALA A 18 1.60 -6.88 -5.45
N ALA A 19 2.75 -7.38 -5.03
CA ALA A 19 3.00 -7.83 -3.67
C ALA A 19 4.51 -7.91 -3.40
N GLY A 20 4.90 -7.90 -2.13
CA GLY A 20 6.30 -8.06 -1.73
C GLY A 20 6.48 -7.85 -0.23
N GLY A 21 7.67 -8.02 0.26
CA GLY A 21 8.00 -7.78 1.66
C GLY A 21 8.89 -8.86 2.26
N VAL A 22 8.81 -9.04 3.56
CA VAL A 22 9.53 -10.08 4.29
C VAL A 22 8.49 -10.85 5.13
N VAL A 23 8.46 -12.15 5.10
CA VAL A 23 7.68 -12.97 6.02
C VAL A 23 8.54 -13.23 7.25
N THR A 24 8.18 -12.65 8.41
CA THR A 24 8.90 -12.91 9.66
C THR A 24 8.09 -13.82 10.54
N ASN A 25 8.77 -14.43 11.50
CA ASN A 25 8.17 -15.25 12.54
C ASN A 25 7.12 -16.20 12.00
N LEU A 26 7.53 -17.07 11.05
CA LEU A 26 6.69 -18.13 10.50
C LEU A 26 6.06 -19.01 11.59
N HIS A 27 6.62 -18.95 12.79
CA HIS A 27 6.12 -19.55 14.02
C HIS A 27 6.49 -18.64 15.18
N PRO A 28 5.65 -18.48 16.24
CA PRO A 28 5.92 -17.62 17.39
C PRO A 28 7.30 -17.86 18.05
N ASP A 29 7.79 -19.10 18.01
CA ASP A 29 9.04 -19.51 18.64
C ASP A 29 10.25 -19.47 17.68
N THR A 30 10.16 -18.77 16.55
CA THR A 30 11.25 -18.75 15.56
C THR A 30 11.49 -17.36 14.98
N ASP A 31 12.74 -16.92 14.99
CA ASP A 31 13.20 -15.68 14.33
C ASP A 31 13.42 -15.86 12.81
N ILE A 32 12.58 -16.68 12.17
CA ILE A 32 12.76 -16.97 10.76
C ILE A 32 12.18 -15.86 9.91
N ASN A 33 13.05 -15.09 9.28
CA ASN A 33 12.72 -14.03 8.34
C ASN A 33 12.96 -14.51 6.91
N VAL A 34 11.93 -14.47 6.07
CA VAL A 34 12.02 -14.88 4.66
C VAL A 34 11.67 -13.70 3.78
N PRO A 35 12.64 -13.14 3.06
CA PRO A 35 12.35 -12.10 2.08
C PRO A 35 11.49 -12.67 0.95
N VAL A 36 10.41 -11.97 0.64
CA VAL A 36 9.57 -12.21 -0.53
C VAL A 36 9.90 -11.12 -1.54
N SER A 37 10.53 -11.49 -2.64
CA SER A 37 10.83 -10.55 -3.71
C SER A 37 9.56 -9.84 -4.18
N ALA A 38 9.69 -8.57 -4.56
CA ALA A 38 8.58 -7.84 -5.13
C ALA A 38 8.02 -8.57 -6.36
N VAL A 39 6.69 -8.73 -6.37
CA VAL A 39 5.95 -9.41 -7.44
C VAL A 39 5.52 -8.36 -8.45
N ALA A 40 5.91 -8.52 -9.70
CA ALA A 40 5.66 -7.57 -10.77
C ALA A 40 6.07 -6.11 -10.41
N PRO A 41 7.33 -5.86 -9.96
CA PRO A 41 7.76 -4.52 -9.65
C PRO A 41 7.96 -3.70 -10.91
N VAL A 42 7.50 -2.44 -10.88
CA VAL A 42 7.76 -1.45 -11.93
C VAL A 42 8.26 -0.15 -11.30
N HIS A 43 9.24 0.44 -11.95
CA HIS A 43 9.74 1.78 -11.67
C HIS A 43 9.91 2.52 -12.99
N LEU A 44 9.57 3.80 -13.00
CA LEU A 44 9.81 4.62 -14.19
C LEU A 44 11.20 5.24 -14.13
N PRO A 45 11.85 5.40 -15.29
CA PRO A 45 12.98 6.32 -15.42
C PRO A 45 12.55 7.74 -15.05
N MET A 46 13.46 8.52 -14.50
CA MET A 46 13.20 9.92 -14.13
C MET A 46 12.72 10.78 -15.31
N ALA A 47 13.08 10.42 -16.53
CA ALA A 47 12.65 11.11 -17.75
C ALA A 47 11.21 10.79 -18.18
N GLY A 48 10.57 9.86 -17.49
CA GLY A 48 9.23 9.39 -17.84
C GLY A 48 9.23 8.21 -18.81
N GLY A 49 8.06 7.79 -19.25
CA GLY A 49 7.84 6.66 -20.15
C GLY A 49 6.82 5.66 -19.62
N THR A 50 6.97 4.41 -19.99
CA THR A 50 6.10 3.31 -19.54
C THR A 50 6.93 2.13 -19.06
N SER A 51 6.58 1.58 -17.89
CA SER A 51 7.12 0.35 -17.34
C SER A 51 5.96 -0.57 -16.95
N GLU A 52 6.00 -1.81 -17.43
CA GLU A 52 4.97 -2.81 -17.19
C GLU A 52 5.62 -4.12 -16.73
N ALA A 53 5.04 -4.76 -15.73
CA ALA A 53 5.48 -6.06 -15.26
C ALA A 53 4.31 -6.99 -14.97
N LYS A 54 4.49 -8.27 -15.29
CA LYS A 54 3.53 -9.35 -15.02
C LYS A 54 4.23 -10.48 -14.30
N ALA A 55 3.55 -11.08 -13.35
CA ALA A 55 4.02 -12.27 -12.68
C ALA A 55 2.91 -13.32 -12.65
N SER A 56 3.24 -14.53 -13.01
CA SER A 56 2.39 -15.70 -12.82
C SER A 56 2.79 -16.41 -11.56
N LYS A 57 1.82 -16.99 -10.87
CA LYS A 57 1.93 -17.88 -9.70
C LYS A 57 3.24 -17.81 -8.91
N VAL A 58 3.27 -16.95 -7.90
CA VAL A 58 4.34 -16.92 -6.90
C VAL A 58 3.96 -17.82 -5.74
N LEU A 59 4.86 -18.73 -5.37
CA LEU A 59 4.64 -19.67 -4.29
C LEU A 59 5.85 -19.69 -3.35
N LEU A 60 5.66 -19.26 -2.11
CA LEU A 60 6.58 -19.50 -1.04
C LEU A 60 6.23 -20.81 -0.34
N HIS A 61 7.05 -21.83 -0.56
CA HIS A 61 6.91 -23.13 0.08
C HIS A 61 7.95 -23.29 1.20
N GLY A 62 7.56 -23.84 2.32
CA GLY A 62 8.45 -24.06 3.46
C GLY A 62 9.75 -24.80 3.11
N LYS A 63 9.74 -25.68 2.10
CA LYS A 63 10.96 -26.33 1.61
C LYS A 63 12.05 -25.39 1.12
N LYS A 64 11.69 -24.17 0.68
CA LYS A 64 12.61 -23.16 0.15
C LYS A 64 13.17 -22.23 1.24
N VAL A 65 12.72 -22.39 2.47
CA VAL A 65 13.11 -21.54 3.59
C VAL A 65 14.36 -22.10 4.26
N LYS A 66 15.31 -21.24 4.61
CA LYS A 66 16.47 -21.59 5.44
C LYS A 66 16.07 -21.43 6.92
N TYR A 67 16.09 -22.51 7.66
CA TYR A 67 15.57 -22.58 9.03
C TYR A 67 16.65 -22.47 10.11
N GLY A 68 17.77 -21.94 9.94
CA GLY A 68 18.77 -21.70 10.99
C GLY A 68 18.82 -22.80 12.09
N LYS A 69 18.97 -22.37 13.34
CA LYS A 69 18.96 -23.26 14.55
C LYS A 69 17.53 -23.49 15.08
N THR A 70 16.64 -23.97 14.25
CA THR A 70 15.23 -24.20 14.63
C THR A 70 14.98 -25.68 14.97
N ASP A 71 14.01 -25.97 15.85
CA ASP A 71 13.61 -27.34 16.21
C ASP A 71 13.31 -28.18 14.97
N ARG A 72 13.88 -29.40 14.90
CA ARG A 72 13.78 -30.28 13.74
C ARG A 72 12.36 -30.73 13.44
N LYS A 73 11.50 -30.94 14.47
CA LYS A 73 10.10 -31.38 14.30
C LYS A 73 9.29 -30.24 13.68
N LEU A 74 9.49 -29.00 14.17
CA LEU A 74 8.87 -27.80 13.64
C LEU A 74 9.29 -27.54 12.19
N VAL A 75 10.59 -27.65 11.89
CA VAL A 75 11.11 -27.54 10.51
C VAL A 75 10.47 -28.56 9.58
N ALA A 76 10.33 -29.81 10.03
CA ALA A 76 9.69 -30.85 9.23
C ALA A 76 8.21 -30.56 8.93
N GLN A 77 7.48 -29.96 9.88
CA GLN A 77 6.10 -29.53 9.68
C GLN A 77 6.00 -28.33 8.72
N LEU A 78 6.82 -27.28 8.92
CA LEU A 78 6.84 -26.09 8.09
C LEU A 78 7.25 -26.38 6.64
N LYS A 79 8.19 -27.30 6.44
CA LYS A 79 8.61 -27.74 5.09
C LYS A 79 7.47 -28.33 4.26
N LYS A 80 6.45 -28.89 4.89
CA LYS A 80 5.27 -29.46 4.21
C LYS A 80 4.23 -28.40 3.85
N LYS A 81 4.29 -27.19 4.43
CA LYS A 81 3.26 -26.15 4.26
C LYS A 81 3.55 -25.23 3.08
N LYS A 82 2.49 -24.78 2.42
CA LYS A 82 2.48 -23.60 1.58
C LYS A 82 2.35 -22.39 2.50
N LEU A 83 3.40 -21.58 2.59
CA LEU A 83 3.43 -20.44 3.52
C LEU A 83 2.70 -19.24 2.95
N MET A 84 2.92 -18.95 1.65
CA MET A 84 2.25 -17.87 0.95
C MET A 84 2.10 -18.25 -0.52
N SER A 85 1.03 -17.78 -1.15
CA SER A 85 0.88 -17.88 -2.60
C SER A 85 0.15 -16.67 -3.17
N ILE A 86 0.53 -16.30 -4.40
CA ILE A 86 -0.11 -15.28 -5.21
C ILE A 86 -0.36 -15.92 -6.57
N GLY A 87 -1.59 -15.87 -7.04
CA GLY A 87 -1.98 -16.49 -8.32
C GLY A 87 -1.46 -15.72 -9.51
N ALA A 88 -1.58 -14.40 -9.50
CA ALA A 88 -1.02 -13.50 -10.51
C ALA A 88 -0.80 -12.11 -9.93
N GLY A 89 0.16 -11.38 -10.51
CA GLY A 89 0.42 -9.99 -10.24
C GLY A 89 0.62 -9.21 -11.53
N TYR A 90 0.16 -7.99 -11.56
CA TYR A 90 0.37 -7.04 -12.63
C TYR A 90 0.66 -5.66 -12.05
N SER A 91 1.59 -4.95 -12.65
CA SER A 91 1.84 -3.56 -12.33
C SER A 91 2.18 -2.77 -13.58
N LEU A 92 1.71 -1.54 -13.61
CA LEU A 92 1.99 -0.55 -14.65
C LEU A 92 2.39 0.76 -13.98
N ALA A 93 3.43 1.38 -14.48
CA ALA A 93 3.75 2.77 -14.23
C ALA A 93 3.91 3.47 -15.58
N GLN A 94 3.24 4.60 -15.75
CA GLN A 94 3.22 5.33 -17.00
C GLN A 94 3.25 6.84 -16.73
N THR A 95 4.03 7.57 -17.53
CA THR A 95 4.03 9.03 -17.56
C THR A 95 4.09 9.52 -18.99
N LYS A 96 3.63 10.73 -19.23
CA LYS A 96 3.97 11.44 -20.46
C LYS A 96 5.45 11.84 -20.43
N PRO A 97 6.13 11.83 -21.59
CA PRO A 97 7.50 12.34 -21.66
C PRO A 97 7.59 13.79 -21.20
N ASN A 98 8.64 14.14 -20.46
CA ASN A 98 8.84 15.49 -19.94
C ASN A 98 9.03 16.56 -21.02
N ILE A 99 9.40 16.15 -22.25
CA ILE A 99 9.54 17.04 -23.40
C ILE A 99 8.24 17.71 -23.86
N GLU A 100 7.08 17.16 -23.46
CA GLU A 100 5.77 17.75 -23.77
C GLU A 100 5.43 18.95 -22.89
N GLY A 101 6.23 19.21 -21.82
CA GLY A 101 5.94 20.27 -20.85
C GLY A 101 4.78 19.97 -19.90
N PRO A 102 4.45 20.91 -18.98
CA PRO A 102 3.34 20.74 -18.05
C PRO A 102 1.96 20.77 -18.76
N PRO A 103 0.91 20.16 -18.17
CA PRO A 103 0.94 19.43 -16.91
C PRO A 103 1.59 18.05 -17.03
N TYR A 104 2.45 17.72 -16.09
CA TYR A 104 3.07 16.40 -15.99
C TYR A 104 2.07 15.40 -15.43
N LYS A 105 1.84 14.31 -16.17
CA LYS A 105 0.85 13.29 -15.78
C LYS A 105 1.53 11.96 -15.56
N SER A 106 1.15 11.29 -14.48
CA SER A 106 1.56 9.92 -14.22
C SER A 106 0.40 9.04 -13.79
N LYS A 107 0.53 7.75 -14.05
CA LYS A 107 -0.44 6.74 -13.66
C LYS A 107 0.28 5.51 -13.15
N THR A 108 -0.22 4.96 -12.05
CA THR A 108 0.20 3.65 -11.55
C THR A 108 -0.99 2.72 -11.42
N VAL A 109 -0.79 1.48 -11.79
CA VAL A 109 -1.75 0.40 -11.56
C VAL A 109 -1.02 -0.74 -10.87
N SER A 110 -1.65 -1.32 -9.87
CA SER A 110 -1.21 -2.56 -9.24
C SER A 110 -2.40 -3.50 -9.11
N GLU A 111 -2.26 -4.70 -9.61
CA GLU A 111 -3.28 -5.75 -9.56
C GLU A 111 -2.67 -7.02 -8.96
N VAL A 112 -3.41 -7.66 -8.07
CA VAL A 112 -3.03 -8.94 -7.50
C VAL A 112 -4.23 -9.87 -7.45
N LYS A 113 -4.01 -11.15 -7.79
CA LYS A 113 -5.06 -12.18 -7.80
C LYS A 113 -4.68 -13.35 -6.92
N ALA A 114 -5.68 -13.88 -6.24
CA ALA A 114 -5.58 -15.11 -5.46
C ALA A 114 -4.42 -15.11 -4.44
N VAL A 115 -4.40 -14.09 -3.58
CA VAL A 115 -3.47 -14.03 -2.45
C VAL A 115 -3.90 -15.00 -1.38
N ARG A 116 -2.95 -15.76 -0.84
CA ARG A 116 -3.16 -16.61 0.32
C ARG A 116 -1.92 -16.52 1.22
N ASP A 117 -2.14 -16.26 2.51
CA ASP A 117 -1.12 -16.35 3.54
C ASP A 117 -1.50 -17.45 4.52
N GLY A 118 -0.84 -18.60 4.37
CA GLY A 118 -1.18 -19.83 5.05
C GLY A 118 -2.65 -20.23 4.84
N ASP A 119 -3.28 -20.65 5.95
CA ASP A 119 -4.70 -20.97 6.00
C ASP A 119 -5.53 -19.84 6.64
N TYR A 120 -4.87 -18.71 6.96
CA TYR A 120 -5.47 -17.66 7.76
C TYR A 120 -6.00 -16.49 6.95
N VAL A 121 -5.27 -16.03 5.95
CA VAL A 121 -5.68 -14.85 5.16
C VAL A 121 -5.75 -15.22 3.69
N THR A 122 -6.88 -14.93 3.07
CA THR A 122 -7.05 -15.06 1.61
C THR A 122 -7.71 -13.81 1.05
N MET A 123 -7.28 -13.40 -0.14
CA MET A 123 -7.91 -12.33 -0.91
C MET A 123 -8.03 -12.78 -2.37
N LYS A 124 -9.23 -12.68 -2.93
CA LYS A 124 -9.45 -13.09 -4.32
C LYS A 124 -8.82 -12.11 -5.31
N TYR A 125 -8.98 -10.82 -5.04
CA TYR A 125 -8.60 -9.77 -5.97
C TYR A 125 -8.29 -8.46 -5.25
N GLY A 126 -7.25 -7.78 -5.67
CA GLY A 126 -6.91 -6.42 -5.29
C GLY A 126 -6.50 -5.63 -6.52
N LEU A 127 -7.07 -4.45 -6.70
CA LEU A 127 -6.73 -3.48 -7.74
C LEU A 127 -6.55 -2.12 -7.10
N LEU A 128 -5.46 -1.46 -7.43
CA LEU A 128 -5.20 -0.09 -7.05
C LEU A 128 -4.76 0.70 -8.27
N ASN A 129 -5.40 1.84 -8.50
CA ASN A 129 -5.03 2.78 -9.55
C ASN A 129 -4.87 4.17 -8.93
N LEU A 130 -3.72 4.80 -9.15
CA LEU A 130 -3.44 6.17 -8.78
C LEU A 130 -3.05 6.97 -10.03
N GLU A 131 -3.55 8.18 -10.13
CA GLU A 131 -3.24 9.13 -11.17
C GLU A 131 -2.73 10.42 -10.54
N SER A 132 -1.69 11.00 -11.10
CA SER A 132 -1.11 12.26 -10.66
C SER A 132 -1.04 13.23 -11.81
N GLU A 133 -1.39 14.48 -11.54
CA GLU A 133 -1.23 15.61 -12.46
C GLU A 133 -0.56 16.77 -11.72
N HIS A 134 0.53 17.27 -12.27
CA HIS A 134 1.25 18.39 -11.71
C HIS A 134 1.59 19.44 -12.77
N ASP A 135 1.11 20.65 -12.54
CA ASP A 135 1.50 21.84 -13.28
C ASP A 135 2.24 22.77 -12.30
N PRO A 136 3.58 22.73 -12.26
CA PRO A 136 4.36 23.49 -11.28
C PRO A 136 4.25 25.00 -11.45
N ASP A 137 3.79 25.49 -12.62
CA ASP A 137 3.56 26.90 -12.86
C ASP A 137 2.24 27.39 -12.26
N LYS A 138 1.32 26.48 -11.95
CA LYS A 138 -0.01 26.78 -11.39
C LYS A 138 -0.20 26.27 -9.97
N HIS A 139 0.47 25.20 -9.59
CA HIS A 139 0.23 24.48 -8.33
C HIS A 139 1.54 24.08 -7.67
N GLU A 140 1.66 24.36 -6.37
CA GLU A 140 2.83 23.93 -5.58
C GLU A 140 2.90 22.39 -5.40
N GLN A 141 1.75 21.74 -5.42
CA GLN A 141 1.65 20.29 -5.16
C GLN A 141 0.91 19.57 -6.29
N PRO A 142 1.29 18.34 -6.60
CA PRO A 142 0.56 17.52 -7.56
C PRO A 142 -0.84 17.18 -7.04
N LYS A 143 -1.80 17.14 -7.93
CA LYS A 143 -3.11 16.54 -7.72
C LYS A 143 -2.97 15.04 -7.88
N ILE A 144 -3.22 14.27 -6.82
CA ILE A 144 -3.15 12.81 -6.85
C ILE A 144 -4.53 12.25 -6.54
N THR A 145 -5.09 11.51 -7.47
CA THR A 145 -6.44 10.96 -7.40
C THR A 145 -6.42 9.44 -7.53
N PHE A 146 -7.50 8.84 -7.06
CA PHE A 146 -7.75 7.41 -7.24
C PHE A 146 -8.60 7.19 -8.49
N GLY A 147 -8.15 6.29 -9.35
CA GLY A 147 -8.98 5.61 -10.33
C GLY A 147 -9.68 4.39 -9.74
N LYS A 148 -10.04 3.42 -10.58
CA LYS A 148 -10.68 2.18 -10.14
C LYS A 148 -9.81 1.46 -9.11
N THR A 149 -10.36 1.26 -7.90
CA THR A 149 -9.68 0.61 -6.78
C THR A 149 -10.65 -0.36 -6.13
N GLU A 150 -10.23 -1.61 -5.96
CA GLU A 150 -11.08 -2.70 -5.48
C GLU A 150 -10.29 -3.64 -4.56
N MET A 151 -10.96 -4.18 -3.55
CA MET A 151 -10.49 -5.27 -2.70
C MET A 151 -11.62 -6.26 -2.51
N LEU A 152 -11.52 -7.44 -3.11
CA LEU A 152 -12.61 -8.41 -3.16
C LEU A 152 -12.22 -9.75 -2.54
N GLY A 153 -13.19 -10.34 -1.83
CA GLY A 153 -13.10 -11.70 -1.27
C GLY A 153 -11.99 -11.85 -0.24
N LEU A 154 -11.77 -10.83 0.59
CA LEU A 154 -10.89 -10.92 1.75
C LEU A 154 -11.54 -11.80 2.81
N LYS A 155 -10.82 -12.84 3.27
CA LYS A 155 -11.25 -13.73 4.33
C LYS A 155 -10.18 -13.89 5.40
N LEU A 156 -10.63 -13.98 6.65
CA LEU A 156 -9.83 -14.36 7.79
C LEU A 156 -10.28 -15.75 8.28
N GLY A 157 -9.52 -16.78 7.92
CA GLY A 157 -9.94 -18.17 8.06
C GLY A 157 -11.23 -18.44 7.28
N LYS A 158 -12.30 -18.83 7.97
CA LYS A 158 -13.64 -19.04 7.37
C LYS A 158 -14.49 -17.78 7.25
N TYR A 159 -14.08 -16.69 7.88
CA TYR A 159 -14.87 -15.45 7.96
C TYR A 159 -14.61 -14.55 6.75
N GLU A 160 -15.65 -14.21 6.02
CA GLU A 160 -15.58 -13.31 4.88
C GLU A 160 -15.81 -11.87 5.34
N LEU A 161 -14.81 -11.02 5.11
CA LEU A 161 -14.90 -9.61 5.45
C LEU A 161 -15.61 -8.85 4.34
N LYS A 162 -16.54 -7.99 4.75
CA LYS A 162 -17.16 -7.00 3.86
C LYS A 162 -16.51 -5.66 4.10
N LEU A 163 -15.83 -5.15 3.08
CA LEU A 163 -15.10 -3.89 3.12
C LEU A 163 -15.83 -2.85 2.28
N THR A 164 -15.96 -1.64 2.82
CA THR A 164 -16.38 -0.47 2.04
C THR A 164 -15.17 0.44 1.86
N LEU A 165 -14.74 0.64 0.63
CA LEU A 165 -13.74 1.64 0.27
C LEU A 165 -14.47 2.97 0.02
N ASP A 166 -13.86 4.08 0.47
CA ASP A 166 -14.36 5.42 0.17
C ASP A 166 -13.19 6.29 -0.30
N LEU A 167 -13.14 6.53 -1.58
CA LEU A 167 -12.11 7.30 -2.26
C LEU A 167 -12.54 8.76 -2.46
N THR A 168 -13.80 9.09 -2.17
CA THR A 168 -14.37 10.43 -2.37
C THR A 168 -13.56 11.53 -1.70
N PRO A 169 -13.17 11.41 -0.41
CA PRO A 169 -12.40 12.45 0.25
C PRO A 169 -11.07 12.77 -0.44
N PHE A 170 -10.41 11.73 -0.96
CA PHE A 170 -9.11 11.85 -1.61
C PHE A 170 -9.19 12.42 -3.03
N ASN A 171 -10.32 12.20 -3.71
CA ASN A 171 -10.56 12.75 -5.04
C ASN A 171 -11.14 14.17 -4.99
N THR A 172 -11.88 14.50 -3.91
CA THR A 172 -12.39 15.86 -3.66
C THR A 172 -11.25 16.81 -3.28
N TYR A 173 -10.29 16.34 -2.47
CA TYR A 173 -9.12 17.08 -2.03
C TYR A 173 -7.85 16.43 -2.59
N PRO A 174 -7.55 16.62 -3.89
CA PRO A 174 -6.51 15.87 -4.58
C PRO A 174 -5.09 16.25 -4.20
N THR A 175 -4.84 17.44 -3.64
CA THR A 175 -3.54 17.81 -3.07
C THR A 175 -3.50 17.51 -1.57
N PHE A 176 -2.30 17.34 -1.02
CA PHE A 176 -2.17 17.15 0.43
C PHE A 176 -2.57 18.41 1.20
N LYS A 177 -2.27 19.60 0.65
CA LYS A 177 -2.64 20.87 1.25
C LYS A 177 -4.16 21.02 1.36
N GLU A 178 -4.89 20.77 0.28
CA GLU A 178 -6.37 20.83 0.29
C GLU A 178 -6.98 19.87 1.31
N PHE A 179 -6.45 18.64 1.40
CA PHE A 179 -6.91 17.64 2.35
C PHE A 179 -6.62 18.08 3.80
N ASP A 180 -5.42 18.56 4.10
CA ASP A 180 -5.02 19.03 5.43
C ASP A 180 -5.81 20.28 5.85
N ASP A 181 -6.02 21.22 4.92
CA ASP A 181 -6.84 22.42 5.16
C ASP A 181 -8.30 22.06 5.44
N ALA A 182 -8.89 21.12 4.68
CA ALA A 182 -10.25 20.63 4.94
C ALA A 182 -10.33 19.90 6.29
N PHE A 183 -9.32 19.08 6.62
CA PHE A 183 -9.28 18.38 7.92
C PHE A 183 -9.25 19.36 9.11
N ARG A 184 -8.55 20.49 8.98
CA ARG A 184 -8.44 21.51 10.04
C ARG A 184 -9.67 22.39 10.13
N ASN A 185 -10.27 22.76 9.01
CA ASN A 185 -11.25 23.83 8.94
C ASN A 185 -12.72 23.35 8.79
N ASP A 186 -12.94 22.08 8.40
CA ASP A 186 -14.27 21.49 8.29
C ASP A 186 -14.50 20.46 9.41
N PRO A 187 -15.29 20.79 10.47
CA PRO A 187 -15.53 19.87 11.59
C PRO A 187 -16.20 18.56 11.17
N ALA A 188 -17.08 18.57 10.16
CA ALA A 188 -17.77 17.38 9.67
C ALA A 188 -16.79 16.45 8.94
N PHE A 189 -15.93 17.03 8.10
CA PHE A 189 -14.87 16.29 7.43
C PHE A 189 -13.86 15.72 8.43
N ARG A 190 -13.41 16.52 9.42
CA ARG A 190 -12.55 16.08 10.51
C ARG A 190 -13.14 14.89 11.25
N ALA A 191 -14.41 14.98 11.69
CA ALA A 191 -15.07 13.90 12.42
C ALA A 191 -15.12 12.59 11.59
N ALA A 192 -15.42 12.69 10.30
CA ALA A 192 -15.44 11.54 9.40
C ALA A 192 -14.04 10.93 9.16
N MET A 193 -13.00 11.77 9.04
CA MET A 193 -11.64 11.32 8.75
C MET A 193 -10.86 10.89 9.99
N SER A 194 -11.14 11.41 11.19
CA SER A 194 -10.49 11.00 12.43
C SER A 194 -10.67 9.51 12.76
N GLN A 195 -11.71 8.88 12.24
CA GLN A 195 -11.88 7.42 12.35
C GLN A 195 -11.00 6.62 11.38
N ARG A 196 -10.43 7.30 10.40
CA ARG A 196 -9.66 6.70 9.30
C ARG A 196 -8.19 7.14 9.28
N PHE A 197 -7.84 8.18 10.01
CA PHE A 197 -6.50 8.71 10.11
C PHE A 197 -6.00 8.70 11.55
N VAL A 198 -4.70 8.50 11.70
CA VAL A 198 -4.03 8.70 13.00
C VAL A 198 -4.01 10.20 13.27
N THR A 199 -4.46 10.59 14.46
CA THR A 199 -4.43 11.97 14.93
C THR A 199 -3.46 12.11 16.10
N ASP A 200 -2.93 13.30 16.29
CA ASP A 200 -2.11 13.65 17.46
C ASP A 200 -2.99 14.03 18.67
N ALA A 201 -2.36 14.43 19.76
CA ALA A 201 -3.05 14.84 21.00
C ALA A 201 -3.96 16.08 20.84
N ASN A 202 -3.75 16.89 19.81
CA ASN A 202 -4.56 18.06 19.49
C ASN A 202 -5.73 17.72 18.53
N GLY A 203 -5.81 16.47 18.06
CA GLY A 203 -6.78 16.03 17.08
C GLY A 203 -6.44 16.46 15.65
N ASP A 204 -5.21 16.89 15.38
CA ASP A 204 -4.70 17.17 14.04
C ASP A 204 -4.14 15.87 13.40
N LEU A 205 -3.96 15.88 12.07
CA LEU A 205 -3.34 14.74 11.40
C LEU A 205 -1.94 14.48 11.94
N TYR A 206 -1.75 13.31 12.58
CA TYR A 206 -0.43 12.87 13.00
C TYR A 206 0.48 12.68 11.77
N ARG A 207 1.69 13.23 11.85
CA ARG A 207 2.72 13.05 10.83
C ARG A 207 3.86 12.23 11.40
N ASN A 208 4.24 11.17 10.68
CA ASN A 208 5.40 10.37 11.07
C ASN A 208 6.71 11.16 10.91
N ALA A 209 7.85 10.57 11.29
CA ALA A 209 9.17 11.19 11.19
C ALA A 209 9.55 11.66 9.76
N SER A 210 8.92 11.12 8.74
CA SER A 210 9.10 11.53 7.33
C SER A 210 8.08 12.58 6.88
N GLY A 211 7.24 13.11 7.79
CA GLY A 211 6.25 14.14 7.50
C GLY A 211 4.97 13.63 6.82
N TYR A 212 4.74 12.32 6.76
CA TYR A 212 3.54 11.76 6.13
C TYR A 212 2.41 11.56 7.14
N ALA A 213 1.20 11.97 6.77
CA ALA A 213 -0.03 11.56 7.44
C ALA A 213 -0.34 10.09 7.12
N ILE A 214 -0.85 9.36 8.11
CA ILE A 214 -1.13 7.92 8.03
C ILE A 214 -2.63 7.71 8.21
N GLY A 215 -3.25 7.03 7.27
CA GLY A 215 -4.68 6.73 7.32
C GLY A 215 -5.06 5.52 6.49
N SER A 216 -6.36 5.44 6.15
CA SER A 216 -6.91 4.36 5.34
C SER A 216 -7.95 4.85 4.33
N ILE A 217 -7.98 4.17 3.17
CA ILE A 217 -9.04 4.29 2.18
C ILE A 217 -10.28 3.43 2.54
N VAL A 218 -10.20 2.59 3.56
CA VAL A 218 -11.30 1.77 4.05
C VAL A 218 -12.18 2.61 4.97
N LYS A 219 -13.49 2.66 4.66
CA LYS A 219 -14.50 3.37 5.46
C LYS A 219 -15.08 2.47 6.54
N SER A 220 -15.33 1.20 6.21
CA SER A 220 -15.92 0.26 7.16
C SER A 220 -15.53 -1.18 6.87
N VAL A 221 -15.53 -1.99 7.92
CA VAL A 221 -15.25 -3.42 7.91
C VAL A 221 -16.32 -4.14 8.73
N THR A 222 -16.88 -5.22 8.18
CA THR A 222 -17.79 -6.12 8.90
C THR A 222 -17.45 -7.57 8.61
N GLY A 223 -17.99 -8.51 9.40
CA GLY A 223 -17.74 -9.94 9.23
C GLY A 223 -16.45 -10.44 9.88
N LEU A 224 -15.95 -9.73 10.90
CA LEU A 224 -14.75 -10.11 11.65
C LEU A 224 -14.92 -11.45 12.37
N PRO A 225 -13.81 -12.22 12.57
CA PRO A 225 -13.79 -13.32 13.52
C PRO A 225 -14.20 -12.84 14.92
N PRO A 226 -14.88 -13.68 15.73
CA PRO A 226 -15.32 -13.28 17.09
C PRO A 226 -14.18 -12.94 18.05
N ASP A 227 -12.99 -13.48 17.79
CA ASP A 227 -11.76 -13.30 18.56
C ASP A 227 -10.85 -12.18 17.98
N ALA A 228 -11.32 -11.45 16.98
CA ALA A 228 -10.62 -10.32 16.40
C ALA A 228 -11.20 -8.98 16.90
N THR A 229 -10.34 -7.99 17.05
CA THR A 229 -10.73 -6.60 17.35
C THR A 229 -10.41 -5.69 16.17
N LEU A 230 -11.14 -4.59 16.05
CA LEU A 230 -10.93 -3.54 15.06
C LEU A 230 -10.63 -2.22 15.76
N ASP A 231 -9.50 -1.63 15.44
CA ASP A 231 -9.11 -0.30 15.86
C ASP A 231 -8.83 0.55 14.61
N GLY A 232 -9.73 1.48 14.31
CA GLY A 232 -9.71 2.23 13.06
C GLY A 232 -9.73 1.30 11.85
N PHE A 233 -8.59 1.18 11.16
CA PHE A 233 -8.39 0.31 9.98
C PHE A 233 -7.44 -0.87 10.25
N ILE A 234 -7.13 -1.12 11.51
CA ILE A 234 -6.24 -2.19 11.95
C ILE A 234 -7.07 -3.29 12.63
N ILE A 235 -7.07 -4.47 12.05
CA ILE A 235 -7.65 -5.67 12.69
C ILE A 235 -6.52 -6.32 13.48
N ASP A 236 -6.75 -6.54 14.78
CA ASP A 236 -5.88 -7.38 15.59
C ASP A 236 -6.55 -8.75 15.77
N TRP A 237 -5.93 -9.79 15.21
CA TRP A 237 -6.42 -11.15 15.27
C TRP A 237 -5.35 -12.09 15.83
N PRO A 238 -5.56 -12.74 16.99
CA PRO A 238 -4.54 -13.54 17.66
C PRO A 238 -3.87 -14.61 16.80
N LYS A 239 -4.55 -15.10 15.75
CA LYS A 239 -4.02 -16.13 14.84
C LYS A 239 -3.03 -15.59 13.79
N VAL A 240 -3.04 -14.30 13.54
CA VAL A 240 -2.21 -13.66 12.50
C VAL A 240 -1.41 -12.49 13.05
N GLY A 241 -1.93 -11.80 14.07
CA GLY A 241 -1.45 -10.50 14.52
C GLY A 241 -2.19 -9.36 13.85
N LYS A 242 -1.52 -8.25 13.60
CA LYS A 242 -2.16 -7.04 13.06
C LYS A 242 -2.29 -7.11 11.54
N ILE A 243 -3.48 -6.79 11.06
CA ILE A 243 -3.83 -6.71 9.64
C ILE A 243 -4.26 -5.28 9.36
N VAL A 244 -3.49 -4.58 8.54
CA VAL A 244 -3.76 -3.19 8.18
C VAL A 244 -4.43 -3.16 6.82
N LEU A 245 -5.57 -2.48 6.73
CA LEU A 245 -6.42 -2.45 5.55
C LEU A 245 -6.38 -1.09 4.86
N GLY A 246 -6.08 -1.08 3.57
CA GLY A 246 -6.14 0.11 2.73
C GLY A 246 -5.29 1.28 3.24
N GLU A 247 -4.12 0.99 3.83
CA GLU A 247 -3.24 2.02 4.37
C GLU A 247 -2.85 3.04 3.31
N ILE A 248 -2.98 4.31 3.66
CA ILE A 248 -2.50 5.43 2.84
C ILE A 248 -1.49 6.27 3.63
N LEU A 249 -0.35 6.54 3.01
CA LEU A 249 0.61 7.54 3.44
C LEU A 249 0.48 8.75 2.53
N MET A 250 0.23 9.93 3.11
CA MET A 250 0.02 11.17 2.38
C MET A 250 1.01 12.24 2.79
N GLY A 251 1.64 12.86 1.81
CA GLY A 251 2.51 14.01 1.97
C GLY A 251 2.37 14.97 0.78
N PRO A 252 3.07 16.11 0.79
CA PRO A 252 2.93 17.16 -0.21
C PRO A 252 3.08 16.67 -1.65
N PHE A 253 3.98 15.71 -1.89
CA PHE A 253 4.29 15.21 -3.24
C PHE A 253 4.08 13.71 -3.41
N VAL A 254 3.56 13.03 -2.39
CA VAL A 254 3.48 11.57 -2.36
C VAL A 254 2.15 11.09 -1.83
N ARG A 255 1.56 10.13 -2.52
CA ARG A 255 0.57 9.19 -1.97
C ARG A 255 1.06 7.77 -2.19
N ARG A 256 1.28 7.06 -1.10
CA ARG A 256 1.56 5.62 -1.13
C ARG A 256 0.37 4.89 -0.54
N VAL A 257 -0.13 3.89 -1.25
CA VAL A 257 -1.27 3.09 -0.80
C VAL A 257 -0.88 1.62 -0.74
N THR A 258 -1.31 0.96 0.32
CA THR A 258 -1.15 -0.48 0.52
C THR A 258 -2.51 -1.08 0.82
N LEU A 259 -3.06 -1.90 -0.07
CA LEU A 259 -4.40 -2.46 0.11
C LEU A 259 -4.48 -3.39 1.32
N LEU A 260 -3.47 -4.24 1.51
CA LEU A 260 -3.42 -5.21 2.61
C LEU A 260 -1.98 -5.33 3.12
N ARG A 261 -1.80 -5.12 4.42
CA ARG A 261 -0.53 -5.35 5.10
C ARG A 261 -0.76 -6.29 6.29
N LEU A 262 0.06 -7.34 6.39
CA LEU A 262 0.02 -8.30 7.47
C LEU A 262 1.22 -8.06 8.38
N ARG A 263 0.98 -7.88 9.68
CA ARG A 263 2.02 -7.74 10.71
C ARG A 263 1.92 -8.94 11.66
N ARG A 264 2.71 -9.96 11.43
CA ARG A 264 2.79 -11.11 12.35
C ARG A 264 3.75 -10.78 13.48
N HIS A 265 3.25 -10.75 14.67
CA HIS A 265 3.88 -10.64 16.00
C HIS A 265 5.16 -9.81 16.19
N CYS A 266 5.90 -9.34 15.19
CA CYS A 266 7.09 -8.47 15.40
C CYS A 266 7.63 -7.66 14.23
N THR A 267 7.14 -7.69 13.00
CA THR A 267 7.66 -6.76 11.98
C THR A 267 6.72 -6.54 10.79
N GLU A 268 6.96 -5.45 10.08
CA GLU A 268 6.04 -4.94 9.05
C GLU A 268 6.12 -5.69 7.73
N TYR A 269 4.97 -6.04 7.19
CA TYR A 269 4.80 -6.59 5.83
C TYR A 269 3.78 -5.80 5.06
N GLY A 270 4.04 -5.59 3.78
CA GLY A 270 3.06 -5.00 2.93
C GLY A 270 3.10 -5.58 1.53
N SER A 271 1.94 -5.88 0.97
CA SER A 271 1.72 -5.76 -0.45
C SER A 271 1.20 -4.35 -0.68
N GLY A 272 1.85 -3.58 -1.52
CA GLY A 272 1.47 -2.19 -1.69
C GLY A 272 1.74 -1.72 -3.10
N CYS A 273 0.96 -0.73 -3.51
CA CYS A 273 1.22 0.09 -4.66
C CYS A 273 1.59 1.49 -4.18
N SER A 274 2.65 2.05 -4.69
CA SER A 274 2.97 3.46 -4.47
C SER A 274 2.91 4.18 -5.79
N GLY A 275 2.15 5.26 -5.83
CA GLY A 275 2.18 6.23 -6.90
C GLY A 275 2.42 7.60 -6.30
N GLY A 276 3.30 8.34 -6.87
CA GLY A 276 3.60 9.69 -6.46
C GLY A 276 4.57 10.34 -7.44
N SER A 277 4.48 11.63 -7.57
CA SER A 277 5.50 12.43 -8.22
C SER A 277 6.21 13.26 -7.16
N THR A 278 7.54 13.26 -7.17
CA THR A 278 8.31 14.21 -6.38
C THR A 278 8.88 15.26 -7.28
N TYR A 279 8.89 16.47 -6.77
CA TYR A 279 9.60 17.60 -7.38
C TYR A 279 10.94 17.77 -6.66
N PRO A 280 12.07 17.94 -7.39
CA PRO A 280 13.36 18.22 -6.76
C PRO A 280 13.41 19.60 -6.14
#